data_564acb0672333469c6c4f31800249af4
#
_entry.id   564acb0672333469c6c4f31800249af4
#
_cell.length_a   1.000
_cell.length_b   1.000
_cell.length_c   1.000
_cell.angle_alpha   90.00
_cell.angle_beta   90.00
_cell.angle_gamma   90.00
#
_symmetry.space_group_name_H-M   'P 1'
#
loop_
_entity.id
_entity.type
_entity.pdbx_description
1 polymer ?
#
loop_
_entity_poly.entity_id
_entity_poly.type
_entity_poly.pdbx_seq_one_letter_code
_entity_poly.pdbx_strand_id
1 'polypeptide(L)'
;TPTNIKAVRQASFGSNKVTPLNVGNLLLFNQRAGRKVRELVFNFDVDGYLAPDITLLAEHVTESGITDMAYQQEEDAIIWATTADGALIGCTYLRDQNVVAWHRHPVGGELTLVESVAVIPSADSLRDELWTTV
;
A
#
# COMPACT_ATOMS: atom_id res chain seq x y z
N THR A 1 30.81 -17.52 9.20
CA THR A 1 30.56 -16.66 8.02
C THR A 1 29.63 -17.42 7.10
N PRO A 2 28.49 -16.87 6.72
CA PRO A 2 27.62 -17.54 5.76
C PRO A 2 28.35 -17.61 4.41
N THR A 3 28.69 -18.79 4.00
CA THR A 3 29.42 -19.04 2.73
C THR A 3 28.50 -19.06 1.51
N ASN A 4 27.17 -19.03 1.72
CA ASN A 4 26.16 -19.16 0.67
C ASN A 4 25.10 -18.06 0.73
N ILE A 5 25.52 -16.79 0.74
CA ILE A 5 24.60 -15.69 0.56
C ILE A 5 24.27 -15.59 -0.94
N LYS A 6 23.00 -15.77 -1.29
CA LYS A 6 22.53 -15.69 -2.66
C LYS A 6 21.39 -14.68 -2.76
N ALA A 7 21.55 -13.65 -3.56
CA ALA A 7 20.49 -12.75 -3.92
C ALA A 7 19.87 -13.20 -5.25
N VAL A 8 18.57 -13.47 -5.25
CA VAL A 8 17.83 -13.91 -6.43
C VAL A 8 16.74 -12.91 -6.74
N ARG A 9 16.66 -12.47 -8.00
CA ARG A 9 15.61 -11.59 -8.47
C ARG A 9 14.27 -12.34 -8.51
N GLN A 10 13.27 -11.83 -7.78
CA GLN A 10 11.92 -12.44 -7.71
C GLN A 10 10.91 -11.77 -8.65
N ALA A 11 11.07 -10.49 -8.93
CA ALA A 11 10.22 -9.74 -9.84
C ALA A 11 11.04 -8.73 -10.65
N SER A 12 10.53 -8.34 -11.83
CA SER A 12 11.20 -7.37 -12.71
C SER A 12 10.65 -5.94 -12.58
N PHE A 13 9.65 -5.76 -11.71
CA PHE A 13 8.98 -4.47 -11.50
C PHE A 13 9.79 -3.58 -10.60
N GLY A 14 10.61 -2.80 -10.72
CA GLY A 14 11.31 -1.96 -9.73
C GLY A 14 10.35 -1.31 -8.73
N SER A 15 10.82 -0.94 -7.56
CA SER A 15 10.07 -0.23 -6.53
C SER A 15 10.40 1.25 -6.50
N ASN A 16 9.44 2.06 -6.05
CA ASN A 16 9.62 3.46 -5.70
C ASN A 16 10.18 3.58 -4.26
N LYS A 17 10.49 4.80 -3.82
CA LYS A 17 11.01 5.08 -2.46
C LYS A 17 9.98 4.94 -1.34
N VAL A 18 8.72 4.73 -1.68
CA VAL A 18 7.65 4.51 -0.71
C VAL A 18 7.91 3.22 0.07
N THR A 19 7.82 3.28 1.40
CA THR A 19 8.05 2.14 2.27
C THR A 19 7.07 1.00 1.96
N PRO A 20 7.54 -0.20 1.65
CA PRO A 20 6.65 -1.34 1.46
C PRO A 20 5.88 -1.71 2.72
N LEU A 21 4.68 -2.24 2.56
CA LEU A 21 3.81 -2.66 3.66
C LEU A 21 3.75 -4.18 3.75
N ASN A 22 3.91 -4.70 4.96
CA ASN A 22 3.60 -6.11 5.25
C ASN A 22 2.12 -6.22 5.59
N VAL A 23 1.39 -7.04 4.85
CA VAL A 23 -0.02 -7.33 5.06
C VAL A 23 -0.21 -8.83 5.14
N GLY A 24 -0.36 -9.34 6.36
CA GLY A 24 -0.36 -10.79 6.58
C GLY A 24 0.94 -11.45 6.10
N ASN A 25 0.83 -12.34 5.15
CA ASN A 25 1.95 -13.11 4.57
C ASN A 25 2.43 -12.58 3.21
N LEU A 26 2.02 -11.39 2.82
CA LEU A 26 2.42 -10.77 1.57
C LEU A 26 3.01 -9.37 1.79
N LEU A 27 3.70 -8.88 0.79
CA LEU A 27 4.29 -7.55 0.77
C LEU A 27 3.60 -6.71 -0.31
N LEU A 28 3.14 -5.53 0.07
CA LEU A 28 2.69 -4.50 -0.88
C LEU A 28 3.81 -3.51 -1.15
N PHE A 29 4.07 -3.23 -2.40
CA PHE A 29 5.07 -2.24 -2.79
C PHE A 29 4.56 -1.35 -3.91
N ASN A 30 5.05 -0.12 -3.93
CA ASN A 30 4.77 0.83 -4.98
C ASN A 30 5.77 0.60 -6.13
N GLN A 31 5.25 0.38 -7.34
CA GLN A 31 6.09 0.18 -8.52
C GLN A 31 6.88 1.46 -8.85
N ARG A 32 8.03 1.31 -9.48
CA ARG A 32 9.01 2.37 -9.77
C ARG A 32 8.42 3.72 -10.23
N ALA A 33 7.39 3.71 -11.07
CA ALA A 33 6.76 4.94 -11.56
C ALA A 33 5.83 5.63 -10.55
N GLY A 34 5.58 5.02 -9.38
CA GLY A 34 4.77 5.61 -8.32
C GLY A 34 3.25 5.42 -8.47
N ARG A 35 2.77 4.94 -9.59
CA ARG A 35 1.32 4.90 -9.91
C ARG A 35 0.65 3.57 -9.65
N LYS A 36 1.41 2.50 -9.44
CA LYS A 36 0.89 1.14 -9.30
C LYS A 36 1.34 0.53 -8.00
N VAL A 37 0.40 -0.05 -7.28
CA VAL A 37 0.67 -0.87 -6.10
C VAL A 37 0.58 -2.33 -6.50
N ARG A 38 1.61 -3.09 -6.15
CA ARG A 38 1.69 -4.51 -6.44
C ARG A 38 1.79 -5.33 -5.16
N GLU A 39 1.20 -6.50 -5.21
CA GLU A 39 1.42 -7.52 -4.19
C GLU A 39 2.65 -8.35 -4.56
N LEU A 40 3.51 -8.64 -3.62
CA LEU A 40 4.52 -9.68 -3.75
C LEU A 40 4.07 -10.86 -2.91
N VAL A 41 3.64 -11.93 -3.56
CA VAL A 41 3.10 -13.13 -2.93
C VAL A 41 3.77 -14.36 -3.51
N PHE A 42 4.10 -15.31 -2.62
CA PHE A 42 4.63 -16.60 -3.05
C PHE A 42 3.49 -17.47 -3.62
N ASN A 43 3.75 -18.07 -4.77
CA ASN A 43 2.81 -18.98 -5.44
C ASN A 43 3.46 -20.36 -5.57
N PHE A 44 2.84 -21.36 -4.98
CA PHE A 44 3.34 -22.75 -4.96
C PHE A 44 3.27 -23.42 -6.33
N ASP A 45 2.29 -23.06 -7.18
CA ASP A 45 2.10 -23.69 -8.48
C ASP A 45 3.25 -23.37 -9.44
N VAL A 46 3.85 -22.18 -9.30
CA VAL A 46 4.98 -21.74 -10.11
C VAL A 46 6.31 -21.78 -9.34
N ASP A 47 6.29 -22.21 -8.08
CA ASP A 47 7.45 -22.21 -7.17
C ASP A 47 8.21 -20.87 -7.20
N GLY A 48 7.48 -19.79 -7.03
CA GLY A 48 8.05 -18.45 -7.14
C GLY A 48 7.10 -17.36 -6.66
N TYR A 49 7.55 -16.12 -6.78
CA TYR A 49 6.78 -14.95 -6.41
C TYR A 49 6.04 -14.37 -7.62
N LEU A 50 4.80 -14.01 -7.40
CA LEU A 50 3.98 -13.22 -8.32
C LEU A 50 3.85 -11.79 -7.79
N ALA A 51 3.66 -10.85 -8.70
CA ALA A 51 3.48 -9.44 -8.36
C ALA A 51 2.28 -8.82 -9.11
N PRO A 52 1.05 -9.29 -8.85
CA PRO A 52 -0.15 -8.73 -9.47
C PRO A 52 -0.35 -7.26 -9.10
N ASP A 53 -0.95 -6.51 -10.02
CA ASP A 53 -1.27 -5.09 -9.86
C ASP A 53 -2.66 -4.96 -9.22
N ILE A 54 -2.73 -4.38 -8.02
CA ILE A 54 -3.98 -4.14 -7.30
C ILE A 54 -4.62 -2.78 -7.63
N THR A 55 -3.97 -1.97 -8.44
CA THR A 55 -4.47 -0.67 -8.90
C THR A 55 -5.05 -0.70 -10.30
N LEU A 56 -5.12 -1.87 -10.95
CA LEU A 56 -5.46 -2.01 -12.37
C LEU A 56 -6.78 -1.34 -12.76
N LEU A 57 -7.80 -1.44 -11.91
CA LEU A 57 -9.12 -0.83 -12.16
C LEU A 57 -9.27 0.57 -11.54
N ALA A 58 -8.24 1.10 -10.92
CA ALA A 58 -8.25 2.36 -10.18
C ALA A 58 -7.10 3.29 -10.57
N GLU A 59 -6.55 3.16 -11.76
CA GLU A 59 -5.41 3.98 -12.23
C GLU A 59 -5.69 5.48 -12.14
N HIS A 60 -6.96 5.91 -12.32
CA HIS A 60 -7.38 7.29 -12.18
C HIS A 60 -7.29 7.83 -10.73
N VAL A 61 -7.24 6.95 -9.73
CA VAL A 61 -7.11 7.32 -8.32
C VAL A 61 -5.65 7.57 -7.96
N THR A 62 -4.74 6.81 -8.57
CA THR A 62 -3.29 6.83 -8.30
C THR A 62 -2.47 7.57 -9.37
N GLU A 63 -3.13 8.25 -10.30
CA GLU A 63 -2.50 8.87 -11.49
C GLU A 63 -1.38 9.85 -11.15
N SER A 64 -1.54 10.66 -10.11
CA SER A 64 -0.53 11.62 -9.66
C SER A 64 0.70 10.98 -8.99
N GLY A 65 0.60 9.71 -8.66
CA GLY A 65 1.66 8.96 -7.98
C GLY A 65 1.51 8.95 -6.47
N ILE A 66 1.79 7.81 -5.86
CA ILE A 66 1.74 7.60 -4.42
C ILE A 66 3.05 8.06 -3.79
N THR A 67 2.96 8.82 -2.71
CA THR A 67 4.11 9.38 -1.97
C THR A 67 4.35 8.72 -0.63
N ASP A 68 3.29 8.22 0.01
CA ASP A 68 3.38 7.53 1.29
C ASP A 68 2.24 6.51 1.44
N MET A 69 2.45 5.47 2.25
CA MET A 69 1.47 4.42 2.51
C MET A 69 1.53 3.94 3.96
N ALA A 70 0.36 3.62 4.53
CA ALA A 70 0.23 2.98 5.83
C ALA A 70 -0.90 1.94 5.80
N TYR A 71 -0.79 0.91 6.63
CA TYR A 71 -1.78 -0.16 6.72
C TYR A 71 -2.55 -0.11 8.04
N GLN A 72 -3.85 -0.01 7.95
CA GLN A 72 -4.79 -0.16 9.04
C GLN A 72 -5.29 -1.61 9.08
N GLN A 73 -5.18 -2.25 10.22
CA GLN A 73 -5.57 -3.63 10.41
C GLN A 73 -6.92 -3.75 11.14
N GLU A 74 -7.13 -2.92 12.16
CA GLU A 74 -8.33 -2.89 13.00
C GLU A 74 -9.06 -1.53 12.84
N GLU A 75 -10.32 -1.44 12.70
CA GLU A 75 -11.45 -2.42 12.65
C GLU A 75 -11.58 -3.04 11.24
N ASP A 76 -11.22 -2.28 10.21
CA ASP A 76 -11.28 -2.67 8.80
C ASP A 76 -9.88 -2.65 8.19
N ALA A 77 -9.60 -3.61 7.34
CA ALA A 77 -8.35 -3.68 6.60
C ALA A 77 -8.31 -2.63 5.48
N ILE A 78 -7.63 -1.53 5.73
CA ILE A 78 -7.50 -0.42 4.78
C ILE A 78 -6.03 -0.06 4.59
N ILE A 79 -5.62 0.03 3.32
CA ILE A 79 -4.35 0.63 2.96
C ILE A 79 -4.61 2.11 2.73
N TRP A 80 -4.03 2.95 3.56
CA TRP A 80 -4.08 4.40 3.38
C TRP A 80 -2.87 4.86 2.58
N ALA A 81 -3.08 5.81 1.69
CA ALA A 81 -1.99 6.39 0.92
C ALA A 81 -2.22 7.88 0.64
N THR A 82 -1.12 8.59 0.45
CA THR A 82 -1.11 9.96 -0.06
C THR A 82 -0.60 9.99 -1.48
N THR A 83 -1.06 10.94 -2.25
CA THR A 83 -0.65 11.13 -3.63
C THR A 83 0.12 12.46 -3.81
N ALA A 84 0.87 12.59 -4.89
CA ALA A 84 1.71 13.76 -5.14
C ALA A 84 0.91 15.07 -5.30
N ASP A 85 -0.37 14.99 -5.62
CA ASP A 85 -1.29 16.13 -5.63
C ASP A 85 -1.96 16.38 -4.27
N GLY A 86 -1.53 15.68 -3.21
CA GLY A 86 -2.00 15.88 -1.85
C GLY A 86 -3.35 15.23 -1.52
N ALA A 87 -3.84 14.32 -2.36
CA ALA A 87 -5.07 13.61 -2.06
C ALA A 87 -4.83 12.47 -1.07
N LEU A 88 -5.75 12.29 -0.12
CA LEU A 88 -5.84 11.11 0.72
C LEU A 88 -6.69 10.05 0.01
N ILE A 89 -6.12 8.89 -0.19
CA ILE A 89 -6.79 7.75 -0.79
C ILE A 89 -6.73 6.55 0.15
N GLY A 90 -7.75 5.70 0.07
CA GLY A 90 -7.79 4.44 0.79
C GLY A 90 -8.06 3.29 -0.17
N CYS A 91 -7.62 2.11 0.20
CA CYS A 91 -7.96 0.86 -0.45
C CYS A 91 -8.48 -0.13 0.57
N THR A 92 -9.76 -0.45 0.50
CA THR A 92 -10.30 -1.58 1.26
C THR A 92 -9.72 -2.86 0.69
N TYR A 93 -8.97 -3.57 1.51
CA TYR A 93 -8.18 -4.70 1.09
C TYR A 93 -8.50 -5.94 1.91
N LEU A 94 -9.39 -6.77 1.39
CA LEU A 94 -9.83 -8.03 2.00
C LEU A 94 -9.50 -9.18 1.03
N ARG A 95 -8.28 -9.67 1.10
CA ARG A 95 -7.78 -10.66 0.17
C ARG A 95 -8.57 -11.96 0.17
N ASP A 96 -8.95 -12.45 1.34
CA ASP A 96 -9.71 -13.69 1.50
C ASP A 96 -11.10 -13.62 0.84
N GLN A 97 -11.62 -12.42 0.67
CA GLN A 97 -12.90 -12.15 0.01
C GLN A 97 -12.76 -11.60 -1.40
N ASN A 98 -11.54 -11.48 -1.92
CA ASN A 98 -11.25 -10.87 -3.21
C ASN A 98 -11.72 -9.41 -3.34
N VAL A 99 -11.75 -8.67 -2.23
CA VAL A 99 -12.12 -7.26 -2.22
C VAL A 99 -10.87 -6.40 -2.29
N VAL A 100 -10.77 -5.63 -3.36
CA VAL A 100 -9.78 -4.57 -3.56
C VAL A 100 -10.52 -3.36 -4.11
N ALA A 101 -10.83 -2.39 -3.27
CA ALA A 101 -11.63 -1.24 -3.63
C ALA A 101 -10.93 0.06 -3.24
N TRP A 102 -10.54 0.85 -4.22
CA TRP A 102 -9.92 2.15 -4.04
C TRP A 102 -10.95 3.26 -3.91
N HIS A 103 -10.73 4.17 -2.99
CA HIS A 103 -11.62 5.30 -2.71
C HIS A 103 -10.84 6.55 -2.33
N ARG A 104 -11.44 7.72 -2.57
CA ARG A 104 -10.86 9.02 -2.23
C ARG A 104 -11.51 9.57 -0.98
N HIS A 105 -10.71 10.23 -0.14
CA HIS A 105 -11.15 10.88 1.07
C HIS A 105 -10.82 12.38 1.01
N PRO A 106 -11.77 13.22 0.63
CA PRO A 106 -11.54 14.67 0.67
C PRO A 106 -11.38 15.11 2.14
N VAL A 107 -10.25 15.71 2.44
CA VAL A 107 -9.99 16.33 3.74
C VAL A 107 -10.56 17.74 3.70
N GLY A 108 -11.34 18.11 4.73
CA GLY A 108 -12.00 19.42 4.79
C GLY A 108 -11.01 20.59 4.90
N GLY A 109 -11.41 21.72 4.33
CA GLY A 109 -10.60 22.95 4.28
C GLY A 109 -10.25 23.37 2.85
N GLU A 110 -9.98 24.65 2.66
CA GLU A 110 -9.46 25.15 1.38
C GLU A 110 -7.96 24.79 1.28
N LEU A 111 -7.56 24.17 0.18
CA LEU A 111 -6.16 23.82 -0.13
C LEU A 111 -5.49 22.87 0.89
N THR A 112 -6.25 21.99 1.52
CA THR A 112 -5.67 21.00 2.42
C THR A 112 -5.01 19.89 1.59
N LEU A 113 -3.68 19.84 1.62
CA LEU A 113 -2.89 18.80 0.97
C LEU A 113 -2.35 17.85 2.05
N VAL A 114 -2.61 16.58 1.91
CA VAL A 114 -2.08 15.56 2.82
C VAL A 114 -0.67 15.15 2.36
N GLU A 115 0.31 15.35 3.22
CA GLU A 115 1.72 15.09 2.91
C GLU A 115 2.17 13.69 3.31
N SER A 116 1.69 13.21 4.45
CA SER A 116 2.07 11.87 4.92
C SER A 116 0.94 11.21 5.72
N VAL A 117 1.02 9.90 5.85
CA VAL A 117 0.08 9.07 6.61
C VAL A 117 0.83 8.14 7.56
N ALA A 118 0.25 7.92 8.73
CA ALA A 118 0.69 6.90 9.67
C ALA A 118 -0.54 6.25 10.31
N VAL A 119 -0.45 4.98 10.62
CA VAL A 119 -1.48 4.25 11.35
C VAL A 119 -0.87 3.77 12.66
N ILE A 120 -1.53 4.08 13.76
CA ILE A 120 -1.12 3.67 15.10
C ILE A 120 -2.31 3.06 15.86
N PRO A 121 -2.09 2.07 16.72
CA PRO A 121 -3.15 1.55 17.57
C PRO A 121 -3.70 2.64 18.50
N SER A 122 -5.02 2.65 18.70
CA SER A 122 -5.66 3.52 19.71
C SER A 122 -5.23 3.14 21.13
N ALA A 123 -5.42 4.05 22.08
CA ALA A 123 -5.02 3.84 23.46
C ALA A 123 -5.71 2.63 24.12
N ASP A 124 -6.90 2.27 23.68
CA ASP A 124 -7.65 1.10 24.15
C ASP A 124 -7.31 -0.20 23.37
N SER A 125 -6.47 -0.09 22.34
CA SER A 125 -6.07 -1.17 21.44
C SER A 125 -7.24 -1.88 20.74
N LEU A 126 -8.39 -1.25 20.63
CA LEU A 126 -9.58 -1.83 20.00
C LEU A 126 -9.68 -1.48 18.50
N ARG A 127 -8.95 -0.46 18.07
CA ARG A 127 -8.94 0.03 16.69
C ARG A 127 -7.61 0.69 16.35
N ASP A 128 -7.38 0.91 15.10
CA ASP A 128 -6.28 1.71 14.60
C ASP A 128 -6.73 3.14 14.31
N GLU A 129 -5.85 4.09 14.49
CA GLU A 129 -6.07 5.50 14.21
C GLU A 129 -5.20 5.94 13.04
N LEU A 130 -5.82 6.57 12.05
CA LEU A 130 -5.11 7.21 10.95
C LEU A 130 -4.66 8.61 11.35
N TRP A 131 -3.38 8.85 11.30
CA TRP A 131 -2.75 10.15 11.49
C TRP A 131 -2.24 10.69 10.17
N THR A 132 -2.52 11.95 9.91
CA THR A 132 -2.09 12.63 8.68
C THR A 132 -1.39 13.94 9.02
N THR A 133 -0.37 14.29 8.23
CA THR A 133 0.16 15.65 8.19
C THR A 133 -0.42 16.39 6.98
N VAL A 134 -0.74 17.65 7.18
CA VAL A 134 -1.34 18.54 6.18
C VAL A 134 -0.61 19.88 6.13
#